data_2a4b61a6757c34ed0f7e12203b789b2a
#
_entry.id   2a4b61a6757c34ed0f7e12203b789b2a
#
_cell.length_a   1.000
_cell.length_b   1.000
_cell.length_c   1.000
_cell.angle_alpha   90.00
_cell.angle_beta   90.00
_cell.angle_gamma   90.00
#
_symmetry.space_group_name_H-M   'P 1'
#
loop_
_entity.id
_entity.type
_entity.pdbx_description
1 polymer ?
#
loop_
_entity_poly.entity_id
_entity_poly.type
_entity_poly.pdbx_seq_one_letter_code
_entity_poly.pdbx_strand_id
1 'polypeptide(L)'
;LLGSLAKHVGFDVDRPFAKLPERVQNVILHGSGDEKIPFTYLSDRGKPLVREHAFEGIIPNLERRYRETDSVMVREELAKYLNNKPCPECNGTRLRREARFVKVGEGDTARPIYEVSGLPLKATMEFFRALTLDGQKAAIADRIIKEIVSRLQFLNNVGLDYLALDRSAETLSGGEAQRIRLATQIGTT
;
A
#
# COMPACT_ATOMS: atom_id res chain seq x y z
N LEU A 1 -5.88 29.09 -13.34
CA LEU A 1 -5.96 27.72 -13.87
C LEU A 1 -7.39 27.19 -13.82
N LEU A 2 -8.01 27.06 -12.63
CA LEU A 2 -9.34 26.46 -12.48
C LEU A 2 -10.42 27.19 -13.30
N GLY A 3 -10.43 28.53 -13.33
CA GLY A 3 -11.37 29.31 -14.14
C GLY A 3 -11.23 29.09 -15.65
N SER A 4 -9.99 28.91 -16.16
CA SER A 4 -9.77 28.58 -17.57
C SER A 4 -10.27 27.18 -17.90
N LEU A 5 -10.03 26.22 -17.01
CA LEU A 5 -10.54 24.85 -17.13
C LEU A 5 -12.07 24.84 -17.14
N ALA A 6 -12.69 25.57 -16.20
CA ALA A 6 -14.13 25.66 -16.07
C ALA A 6 -14.81 26.27 -17.31
N LYS A 7 -14.18 27.30 -17.86
CA LYS A 7 -14.68 27.95 -19.12
C LYS A 7 -14.58 26.99 -20.30
N HIS A 8 -13.51 26.21 -20.40
CA HIS A 8 -13.29 25.29 -21.53
C HIS A 8 -14.20 24.06 -21.44
N VAL A 9 -14.27 23.44 -20.26
CA VAL A 9 -15.05 22.20 -20.02
C VAL A 9 -16.54 22.47 -19.83
N GLY A 10 -16.91 23.72 -19.48
CA GLY A 10 -18.30 24.14 -19.32
C GLY A 10 -18.92 23.81 -17.99
N PHE A 11 -18.25 24.17 -16.86
CA PHE A 11 -18.83 23.98 -15.54
C PHE A 11 -18.70 25.25 -14.67
N ASP A 12 -19.55 25.32 -13.65
CA ASP A 12 -19.52 26.39 -12.66
C ASP A 12 -18.51 26.07 -11.54
N VAL A 13 -17.55 26.98 -11.30
CA VAL A 13 -16.47 26.83 -10.31
C VAL A 13 -17.00 26.82 -8.88
N ASP A 14 -18.13 27.52 -8.64
CA ASP A 14 -18.73 27.64 -7.30
C ASP A 14 -19.62 26.43 -6.96
N ARG A 15 -19.89 25.56 -7.93
CA ARG A 15 -20.67 24.34 -7.72
C ARG A 15 -19.84 23.29 -6.97
N PRO A 16 -20.38 22.68 -5.89
CA PRO A 16 -19.69 21.61 -5.17
C PRO A 16 -19.25 20.48 -6.10
N PHE A 17 -18.00 19.98 -5.96
CA PHE A 17 -17.41 18.95 -6.81
C PHE A 17 -18.32 17.72 -6.99
N ALA A 18 -18.90 17.21 -5.86
CA ALA A 18 -19.80 16.05 -5.90
C ALA A 18 -21.09 16.25 -6.73
N LYS A 19 -21.45 17.52 -7.05
CA LYS A 19 -22.62 17.86 -7.86
C LYS A 19 -22.26 18.15 -9.32
N LEU A 20 -20.98 18.11 -9.68
CA LEU A 20 -20.53 18.24 -11.06
C LEU A 20 -20.86 16.96 -11.85
N PRO A 21 -21.10 17.06 -13.16
CA PRO A 21 -21.23 15.88 -14.00
C PRO A 21 -19.99 14.99 -13.93
N GLU A 22 -20.16 13.67 -14.00
CA GLU A 22 -19.07 12.68 -13.88
C GLU A 22 -17.93 12.95 -14.88
N ARG A 23 -18.26 13.33 -16.13
CA ARG A 23 -17.26 13.74 -17.12
C ARG A 23 -16.37 14.87 -16.61
N VAL A 24 -16.95 15.89 -15.97
CA VAL A 24 -16.21 17.04 -15.44
C VAL A 24 -15.35 16.63 -14.24
N GLN A 25 -15.90 15.82 -13.33
CA GLN A 25 -15.14 15.27 -12.21
C GLN A 25 -13.92 14.48 -12.70
N ASN A 26 -14.11 13.67 -13.74
CA ASN A 26 -13.05 12.85 -14.32
C ASN A 26 -11.92 13.71 -14.93
N VAL A 27 -12.28 14.76 -15.67
CA VAL A 27 -11.28 15.72 -16.20
C VAL A 27 -10.52 16.41 -15.07
N ILE A 28 -11.20 16.85 -14.02
CA ILE A 28 -10.55 17.49 -12.86
C ILE A 28 -9.59 16.54 -12.16
N LEU A 29 -9.98 15.28 -11.96
CA LEU A 29 -9.17 14.30 -11.23
C LEU A 29 -8.03 13.74 -12.09
N HIS A 30 -8.30 13.37 -13.34
CA HIS A 30 -7.37 12.57 -14.16
C HIS A 30 -6.77 13.33 -15.34
N GLY A 31 -7.24 14.57 -15.60
CA GLY A 31 -6.73 15.41 -16.67
C GLY A 31 -7.54 15.36 -17.96
N SER A 32 -7.09 16.16 -18.93
CA SER A 32 -7.75 16.30 -20.25
C SER A 32 -7.21 15.34 -21.32
N GLY A 33 -6.31 14.41 -20.95
CA GLY A 33 -5.62 13.57 -21.93
C GLY A 33 -4.78 14.42 -22.89
N ASP A 34 -4.95 14.20 -24.19
CA ASP A 34 -4.24 14.94 -25.24
C ASP A 34 -4.91 16.28 -25.60
N GLU A 35 -6.09 16.56 -25.05
CA GLU A 35 -6.83 17.80 -25.32
C GLU A 35 -6.12 19.00 -24.70
N LYS A 36 -5.70 19.95 -25.57
CA LYS A 36 -5.05 21.18 -25.14
C LYS A 36 -6.08 22.23 -24.76
N ILE A 37 -5.90 22.80 -23.59
CA ILE A 37 -6.79 23.81 -23.00
C ILE A 37 -6.07 25.16 -22.96
N PRO A 38 -6.67 26.26 -23.38
CA PRO A 38 -6.08 27.60 -23.28
C PRO A 38 -6.15 28.08 -21.82
N PHE A 39 -5.01 28.10 -21.14
CA PHE A 39 -4.89 28.63 -19.79
C PHE A 39 -4.39 30.07 -19.81
N THR A 40 -5.07 30.94 -19.07
CA THR A 40 -4.65 32.32 -18.87
C THR A 40 -3.81 32.46 -17.64
N TYR A 41 -2.58 32.94 -17.81
CA TYR A 41 -1.63 33.26 -16.76
C TYR A 41 -1.46 34.79 -16.67
N LEU A 42 -1.01 35.29 -15.53
CA LEU A 42 -0.54 36.66 -15.41
C LEU A 42 0.98 36.66 -15.59
N SER A 43 1.47 37.48 -16.53
CA SER A 43 2.91 37.73 -16.66
C SER A 43 3.40 38.55 -15.49
N ASP A 44 4.74 38.63 -15.29
CA ASP A 44 5.37 39.43 -14.23
C ASP A 44 4.98 40.93 -14.28
N ARG A 45 4.52 41.40 -15.43
CA ARG A 45 4.04 42.76 -15.66
C ARG A 45 2.50 42.90 -15.58
N GLY A 46 1.81 41.87 -15.02
CA GLY A 46 0.33 41.86 -14.87
C GLY A 46 -0.45 41.71 -16.14
N LYS A 47 0.18 41.47 -17.30
CA LYS A 47 -0.54 41.27 -18.57
C LYS A 47 -0.98 39.81 -18.71
N PRO A 48 -2.21 39.55 -19.21
CA PRO A 48 -2.66 38.20 -19.46
C PRO A 48 -1.83 37.54 -20.57
N LEU A 49 -1.37 36.31 -20.30
CA LEU A 49 -0.65 35.44 -21.24
C LEU A 49 -1.42 34.16 -21.38
N VAL A 50 -1.85 33.80 -22.57
CA VAL A 50 -2.53 32.54 -22.85
C VAL A 50 -1.51 31.50 -23.32
N ARG A 51 -1.53 30.33 -22.69
CA ARG A 51 -0.75 29.15 -23.11
C ARG A 51 -1.67 27.96 -23.25
N GLU A 52 -1.50 27.22 -24.34
CA GLU A 52 -2.27 26.01 -24.62
C GLU A 52 -1.46 24.79 -24.23
N HIS A 53 -1.99 24.00 -23.31
CA HIS A 53 -1.42 22.70 -22.92
C HIS A 53 -2.50 21.79 -22.35
N ALA A 54 -2.23 20.50 -22.30
CA ALA A 54 -3.11 19.55 -21.64
C ALA A 54 -3.16 19.82 -20.14
N PHE A 55 -4.33 19.61 -19.54
CA PHE A 55 -4.49 19.65 -18.09
C PHE A 55 -4.07 18.31 -17.51
N GLU A 56 -3.05 18.31 -16.64
CA GLU A 56 -2.49 17.09 -16.07
C GLU A 56 -3.49 16.31 -15.18
N GLY A 57 -4.42 17.01 -14.53
CA GLY A 57 -5.30 16.43 -13.50
C GLY A 57 -4.70 16.53 -12.12
N ILE A 58 -5.57 16.48 -11.09
CA ILE A 58 -5.16 16.61 -9.69
C ILE A 58 -4.38 15.37 -9.26
N ILE A 59 -4.88 14.15 -9.53
CA ILE A 59 -4.25 12.90 -9.09
C ILE A 59 -2.87 12.71 -9.72
N PRO A 60 -2.70 12.76 -11.06
CA PRO A 60 -1.37 12.65 -11.66
C PRO A 60 -0.39 13.73 -11.18
N ASN A 61 -0.87 14.98 -10.98
CA ASN A 61 -0.04 16.05 -10.46
C ASN A 61 0.48 15.76 -9.04
N LEU A 62 -0.40 15.30 -8.13
CA LEU A 62 -0.01 14.94 -6.76
C LEU A 62 0.95 13.75 -6.74
N GLU A 63 0.70 12.73 -7.57
CA GLU A 63 1.57 11.55 -7.70
C GLU A 63 2.96 11.93 -8.23
N ARG A 64 3.03 12.76 -9.26
CA ARG A 64 4.31 13.25 -9.80
C ARG A 64 5.06 14.05 -8.73
N ARG A 65 4.41 15.01 -8.08
CA ARG A 65 5.01 15.82 -7.01
C ARG A 65 5.50 14.97 -5.85
N TYR A 66 4.76 13.94 -5.45
CA TYR A 66 5.17 13.00 -4.39
C TYR A 66 6.46 12.26 -4.74
N ARG A 67 6.61 11.85 -6.02
CA ARG A 67 7.81 11.15 -6.50
C ARG A 67 9.02 12.07 -6.67
N GLU A 68 8.79 13.29 -7.17
CA GLU A 68 9.87 14.20 -7.60
C GLU A 68 10.34 15.15 -6.49
N THR A 69 9.60 15.31 -5.38
CA THR A 69 9.99 16.25 -4.32
C THR A 69 11.16 15.74 -3.50
N ASP A 70 12.15 16.61 -3.29
CA ASP A 70 13.26 16.38 -2.36
C ASP A 70 12.91 16.80 -0.92
N SER A 71 11.83 17.55 -0.74
CA SER A 71 11.40 18.03 0.58
C SER A 71 10.64 16.95 1.34
N VAL A 72 11.18 16.54 2.49
CA VAL A 72 10.53 15.58 3.40
C VAL A 72 9.16 16.08 3.85
N MET A 73 9.04 17.35 4.21
CA MET A 73 7.78 17.97 4.65
C MET A 73 6.70 17.92 3.56
N VAL A 74 7.06 18.24 2.31
CA VAL A 74 6.12 18.18 1.18
C VAL A 74 5.69 16.74 0.91
N ARG A 75 6.62 15.78 1.02
CA ARG A 75 6.31 14.35 0.85
C ARG A 75 5.37 13.84 1.92
N GLU A 76 5.58 14.19 3.19
CA GLU A 76 4.69 13.84 4.30
C GLU A 76 3.29 14.44 4.12
N GLU A 77 3.18 15.68 3.66
CA GLU A 77 1.91 16.32 3.39
C GLU A 77 1.14 15.61 2.26
N LEU A 78 1.84 15.28 1.16
CA LEU A 78 1.25 14.57 0.04
C LEU A 78 0.89 13.11 0.38
N ALA A 79 1.64 12.48 1.28
CA ALA A 79 1.37 11.11 1.75
C ALA A 79 -0.01 10.97 2.42
N LYS A 80 -0.58 12.05 2.97
CA LYS A 80 -1.92 12.06 3.55
C LYS A 80 -3.03 11.74 2.55
N TYR A 81 -2.77 11.95 1.26
CA TYR A 81 -3.70 11.65 0.16
C TYR A 81 -3.50 10.25 -0.44
N LEU A 82 -2.46 9.52 0.00
CA LEU A 82 -2.24 8.14 -0.41
C LEU A 82 -3.16 7.21 0.38
N ASN A 83 -3.75 6.26 -0.31
CA ASN A 83 -4.54 5.20 0.30
C ASN A 83 -3.94 3.85 -0.05
N ASN A 84 -3.69 3.03 0.97
CA ASN A 84 -3.22 1.67 0.79
C ASN A 84 -4.39 0.77 0.37
N LYS A 85 -4.51 0.51 -0.92
CA LYS A 85 -5.46 -0.48 -1.45
C LYS A 85 -4.74 -1.78 -1.78
N PRO A 86 -5.38 -2.94 -1.55
CA PRO A 86 -4.87 -4.20 -2.06
C PRO A 86 -4.69 -4.13 -3.58
N CYS A 87 -3.57 -4.63 -4.07
CA CYS A 87 -3.34 -4.74 -5.51
C CYS A 87 -4.45 -5.59 -6.15
N PRO A 88 -5.16 -5.12 -7.20
CA PRO A 88 -6.25 -5.87 -7.83
C PRO A 88 -5.80 -7.18 -8.47
N GLU A 89 -4.54 -7.26 -8.91
CA GLU A 89 -3.94 -8.47 -9.48
C GLU A 89 -3.76 -9.58 -8.45
N CYS A 90 -3.21 -9.24 -7.28
CA CYS A 90 -2.86 -10.22 -6.26
C CYS A 90 -3.76 -10.18 -5.02
N ASN A 91 -4.73 -9.28 -4.93
CA ASN A 91 -5.60 -9.10 -3.75
C ASN A 91 -4.83 -8.99 -2.42
N GLY A 92 -3.66 -8.32 -2.46
CA GLY A 92 -2.83 -8.12 -1.27
C GLY A 92 -1.88 -9.28 -0.94
N THR A 93 -1.94 -10.42 -1.63
CA THR A 93 -1.09 -11.58 -1.34
C THR A 93 0.40 -11.36 -1.66
N ARG A 94 0.74 -10.35 -2.48
CA ARG A 94 2.10 -10.03 -2.96
C ARG A 94 2.76 -11.18 -3.74
N LEU A 95 2.00 -12.18 -4.15
CA LEU A 95 2.45 -13.35 -4.88
C LEU A 95 1.83 -13.36 -6.29
N ARG A 96 2.61 -13.82 -7.27
CA ARG A 96 2.07 -14.11 -8.60
C ARG A 96 1.04 -15.24 -8.53
N ARG A 97 0.18 -15.32 -9.53
CA ARG A 97 -0.99 -16.21 -9.54
C ARG A 97 -0.62 -17.66 -9.22
N GLU A 98 0.42 -18.22 -9.82
CA GLU A 98 0.82 -19.61 -9.66
C GLU A 98 1.30 -19.90 -8.23
N ALA A 99 2.04 -18.98 -7.63
CA ALA A 99 2.58 -19.13 -6.27
C ALA A 99 1.48 -19.12 -5.19
N ARG A 100 0.29 -18.59 -5.50
CA ARG A 100 -0.84 -18.60 -4.57
C ARG A 100 -1.46 -19.99 -4.37
N PHE A 101 -1.20 -20.91 -5.29
CA PHE A 101 -1.67 -22.29 -5.18
C PHE A 101 -0.70 -23.23 -4.49
N VAL A 102 0.51 -22.77 -4.17
CA VAL A 102 1.48 -23.54 -3.38
C VAL A 102 1.07 -23.55 -1.93
N LYS A 103 0.79 -24.72 -1.39
CA LYS A 103 0.35 -24.94 -0.02
C LYS A 103 1.42 -25.63 0.81
N VAL A 104 1.44 -25.34 2.09
CA VAL A 104 2.28 -25.97 3.11
C VAL A 104 1.37 -26.81 4.02
N GLY A 105 1.73 -28.07 4.24
CA GLY A 105 0.91 -29.05 4.97
C GLY A 105 0.31 -30.11 4.06
N GLU A 106 -0.49 -31.00 4.62
CA GLU A 106 -1.12 -32.09 3.93
C GLU A 106 -2.63 -32.11 4.16
N GLY A 107 -3.39 -32.65 3.19
CA GLY A 107 -4.85 -32.78 3.25
C GLY A 107 -5.55 -31.42 3.48
N ASP A 108 -6.58 -31.46 4.32
CA ASP A 108 -7.45 -30.30 4.61
C ASP A 108 -6.77 -29.22 5.48
N THR A 109 -5.62 -29.53 6.10
CA THR A 109 -4.84 -28.58 6.90
C THR A 109 -3.85 -27.79 6.06
N ALA A 110 -3.63 -28.18 4.81
CA ALA A 110 -2.71 -27.50 3.90
C ALA A 110 -3.17 -26.07 3.57
N ARG A 111 -2.34 -25.09 3.84
CA ARG A 111 -2.62 -23.66 3.61
C ARG A 111 -1.56 -23.01 2.73
N PRO A 112 -1.93 -22.07 1.86
CA PRO A 112 -0.95 -21.25 1.16
C PRO A 112 -0.28 -20.29 2.12
N ILE A 113 0.99 -19.95 1.85
CA ILE A 113 1.81 -19.16 2.76
C ILE A 113 1.22 -17.78 3.08
N TYR A 114 0.52 -17.15 2.15
CA TYR A 114 -0.10 -15.85 2.37
C TYR A 114 -1.25 -15.91 3.41
N GLU A 115 -2.01 -17.02 3.44
CA GLU A 115 -3.03 -17.22 4.48
C GLU A 115 -2.38 -17.40 5.86
N VAL A 116 -1.32 -18.20 5.92
CA VAL A 116 -0.56 -18.40 7.16
C VAL A 116 0.04 -17.09 7.67
N SER A 117 0.58 -16.26 6.76
CA SER A 117 1.15 -14.95 7.11
C SER A 117 0.10 -13.94 7.58
N GLY A 118 -1.15 -14.08 7.15
CA GLY A 118 -2.28 -13.25 7.60
C GLY A 118 -2.90 -13.66 8.94
N LEU A 119 -2.52 -14.81 9.49
CA LEU A 119 -2.97 -15.23 10.82
C LEU A 119 -2.30 -14.41 11.93
N PRO A 120 -2.96 -14.24 13.10
CA PRO A 120 -2.29 -13.76 14.30
C PRO A 120 -1.06 -14.64 14.63
N LEU A 121 0.02 -14.02 15.14
CA LEU A 121 1.29 -14.74 15.43
C LEU A 121 1.09 -15.97 16.31
N LYS A 122 0.14 -15.92 17.24
CA LYS A 122 -0.23 -17.09 18.07
C LYS A 122 -0.75 -18.23 17.20
N ALA A 123 -1.71 -17.94 16.32
CA ALA A 123 -2.29 -18.95 15.43
C ALA A 123 -1.30 -19.45 14.37
N THR A 124 -0.42 -18.56 13.89
CA THR A 124 0.69 -18.92 12.99
C THR A 124 1.64 -19.90 13.67
N MET A 125 1.99 -19.68 14.93
CA MET A 125 2.84 -20.58 15.70
C MET A 125 2.17 -21.95 15.92
N GLU A 126 0.88 -21.96 16.26
CA GLU A 126 0.09 -23.21 16.41
C GLU A 126 0.04 -23.99 15.11
N PHE A 127 -0.15 -23.31 13.96
CA PHE A 127 -0.09 -23.94 12.65
C PHE A 127 1.25 -24.63 12.39
N PHE A 128 2.38 -23.97 12.64
CA PHE A 128 3.70 -24.58 12.43
C PHE A 128 4.02 -25.70 13.43
N ARG A 129 3.50 -25.63 14.65
CA ARG A 129 3.63 -26.72 15.64
C ARG A 129 2.85 -27.97 15.28
N ALA A 130 1.66 -27.79 14.69
CA ALA A 130 0.81 -28.88 14.27
C ALA A 130 1.18 -29.43 12.88
N LEU A 131 2.10 -28.77 12.16
CA LEU A 131 2.49 -29.13 10.81
C LEU A 131 3.22 -30.48 10.80
N THR A 132 2.62 -31.46 10.19
CA THR A 132 3.22 -32.77 9.92
C THR A 132 3.62 -32.86 8.46
N LEU A 133 4.81 -33.32 8.21
CA LEU A 133 5.36 -33.54 6.86
C LEU A 133 6.06 -34.90 6.86
N ASP A 134 5.97 -35.62 5.73
CA ASP A 134 6.56 -36.95 5.63
C ASP A 134 7.83 -37.01 4.77
N GLY A 135 8.63 -38.03 5.00
CA GLY A 135 9.80 -38.39 4.19
C GLY A 135 10.83 -37.28 4.07
N GLN A 136 11.29 -37.03 2.86
CA GLN A 136 12.33 -36.03 2.59
C GLN A 136 11.90 -34.60 2.95
N LYS A 137 10.61 -34.29 2.81
CA LYS A 137 10.07 -32.97 3.18
C LYS A 137 10.21 -32.70 4.67
N ALA A 138 9.96 -33.71 5.51
CA ALA A 138 10.14 -33.62 6.96
C ALA A 138 11.60 -33.33 7.32
N ALA A 139 12.55 -34.06 6.72
CA ALA A 139 13.96 -33.89 6.98
C ALA A 139 14.48 -32.48 6.63
N ILE A 140 14.00 -31.91 5.52
CA ILE A 140 14.35 -30.55 5.10
C ILE A 140 13.70 -29.50 6.02
N ALA A 141 12.42 -29.69 6.35
CA ALA A 141 11.62 -28.70 7.06
C ALA A 141 11.89 -28.68 8.58
N ASP A 142 12.35 -29.74 9.20
CA ASP A 142 12.48 -29.87 10.67
C ASP A 142 13.26 -28.69 11.29
N ARG A 143 14.45 -28.41 10.75
CA ARG A 143 15.28 -27.30 11.24
C ARG A 143 14.62 -25.94 11.02
N ILE A 144 13.97 -25.75 9.86
CA ILE A 144 13.31 -24.50 9.49
C ILE A 144 12.10 -24.25 10.39
N ILE A 145 11.27 -25.28 10.61
CA ILE A 145 10.08 -25.18 11.47
C ILE A 145 10.47 -24.89 12.91
N LYS A 146 11.49 -25.55 13.45
CA LYS A 146 12.00 -25.28 14.80
C LYS A 146 12.42 -23.81 14.97
N GLU A 147 13.13 -23.27 13.98
CA GLU A 147 13.56 -21.88 14.00
C GLU A 147 12.37 -20.91 13.90
N ILE A 148 11.40 -21.18 13.00
CA ILE A 148 10.19 -20.37 12.88
C ILE A 148 9.40 -20.36 14.19
N VAL A 149 9.16 -21.54 14.78
CA VAL A 149 8.41 -21.66 16.02
C VAL A 149 9.13 -20.94 17.18
N SER A 150 10.46 -21.04 17.26
CA SER A 150 11.26 -20.32 18.26
C SER A 150 11.09 -18.81 18.14
N ARG A 151 11.20 -18.26 16.95
CA ARG A 151 11.03 -16.82 16.70
C ARG A 151 9.60 -16.34 16.96
N LEU A 152 8.60 -17.12 16.55
CA LEU A 152 7.20 -16.81 16.83
C LEU A 152 6.89 -16.86 18.33
N GLN A 153 7.44 -17.84 19.04
CA GLN A 153 7.31 -17.92 20.50
C GLN A 153 7.85 -16.68 21.16
N PHE A 154 8.99 -16.18 20.69
CA PHE A 154 9.59 -14.98 21.24
C PHE A 154 8.71 -13.73 21.03
N LEU A 155 8.17 -13.56 19.82
CA LEU A 155 7.23 -12.48 19.52
C LEU A 155 5.96 -12.56 20.37
N ASN A 156 5.45 -13.76 20.60
CA ASN A 156 4.30 -13.99 21.49
C ASN A 156 4.63 -13.62 22.95
N ASN A 157 5.82 -13.97 23.42
CA ASN A 157 6.25 -13.69 24.81
C ASN A 157 6.38 -12.18 25.09
N VAL A 158 6.71 -11.37 24.08
CA VAL A 158 6.74 -9.90 24.23
C VAL A 158 5.37 -9.25 24.03
N GLY A 159 4.30 -10.05 23.94
CA GLY A 159 2.91 -9.58 23.86
C GLY A 159 2.50 -9.03 22.48
N LEU A 160 3.03 -9.65 21.42
CA LEU A 160 2.68 -9.33 20.01
C LEU A 160 1.86 -10.43 19.34
N ASP A 161 1.26 -11.31 20.11
CA ASP A 161 0.51 -12.49 19.69
C ASP A 161 -0.66 -12.21 18.73
N TYR A 162 -1.21 -11.00 18.79
CA TYR A 162 -2.31 -10.52 17.95
C TYR A 162 -1.88 -9.95 16.59
N LEU A 163 -0.60 -9.65 16.38
CA LEU A 163 -0.10 -9.15 15.11
C LEU A 163 -0.07 -10.24 14.05
N ALA A 164 -0.10 -9.84 12.78
CA ALA A 164 0.10 -10.73 11.64
C ALA A 164 1.39 -10.38 10.90
N LEU A 165 2.04 -11.38 10.26
CA LEU A 165 3.31 -11.19 9.55
C LEU A 165 3.17 -10.38 8.26
N ASP A 166 1.99 -10.34 7.67
CA ASP A 166 1.70 -9.57 6.47
C ASP A 166 1.44 -8.08 6.72
N ARG A 167 1.33 -7.69 8.01
CA ARG A 167 1.07 -6.31 8.40
C ARG A 167 2.20 -5.38 7.97
N SER A 168 1.84 -4.25 7.35
CA SER A 168 2.82 -3.23 6.95
C SER A 168 3.47 -2.56 8.17
N ALA A 169 4.80 -2.37 8.10
CA ALA A 169 5.57 -1.72 9.16
C ALA A 169 5.09 -0.29 9.47
N GLU A 170 4.56 0.41 8.49
CA GLU A 170 4.01 1.77 8.63
C GLU A 170 2.77 1.83 9.52
N THR A 171 2.07 0.71 9.70
CA THR A 171 0.87 0.61 10.52
C THR A 171 1.16 0.24 11.98
N LEU A 172 2.43 -0.02 12.32
CA LEU A 172 2.83 -0.39 13.66
C LEU A 172 2.86 0.83 14.58
N SER A 173 2.34 0.68 15.78
CA SER A 173 2.53 1.67 16.84
C SER A 173 4.00 1.72 17.31
N GLY A 174 4.42 2.84 17.90
CA GLY A 174 5.78 2.97 18.44
C GLY A 174 6.13 1.87 19.46
N GLY A 175 5.16 1.48 20.30
CA GLY A 175 5.34 0.39 21.27
C GLY A 175 5.47 -0.99 20.63
N GLU A 176 4.74 -1.26 19.53
CA GLU A 176 4.88 -2.50 18.75
C GLU A 176 6.26 -2.59 18.09
N ALA A 177 6.68 -1.50 17.43
CA ALA A 177 8.00 -1.42 16.79
C ALA A 177 9.14 -1.61 17.81
N GLN A 178 9.02 -1.03 19.00
CA GLN A 178 10.02 -1.20 20.07
C GLN A 178 10.07 -2.64 20.56
N ARG A 179 8.94 -3.31 20.75
CA ARG A 179 8.89 -4.73 21.17
C ARG A 179 9.47 -5.66 20.10
N ILE A 180 9.22 -5.38 18.80
CA ILE A 180 9.83 -6.13 17.70
C ILE A 180 11.35 -5.98 17.73
N ARG A 181 11.88 -4.76 17.94
CA ARG A 181 13.34 -4.54 18.06
C ARG A 181 13.93 -5.30 19.26
N LEU A 182 13.26 -5.29 20.41
CA LEU A 182 13.68 -6.07 21.57
C LEU A 182 13.73 -7.56 21.24
N ALA A 183 12.71 -8.06 20.53
CA ALA A 183 12.64 -9.44 20.09
C ALA A 183 13.82 -9.84 19.19
N THR A 184 14.25 -8.98 18.28
CA THR A 184 15.38 -9.26 17.38
C THR A 184 16.72 -9.24 18.10
N GLN A 185 16.89 -8.45 19.16
CA GLN A 185 18.14 -8.37 19.93
C GLN A 185 18.39 -9.60 20.82
N ILE A 186 17.34 -10.20 21.37
CA ILE A 186 17.46 -11.34 22.30
C ILE A 186 17.40 -12.68 21.56
N GLY A 187 16.76 -12.76 20.39
CA GLY A 187 16.61 -13.98 19.59
C GLY A 187 17.82 -14.35 18.71
N THR A 188 18.94 -13.65 18.82
CA THR A 188 20.19 -13.92 18.07
C THR A 188 21.27 -14.65 18.87
N THR A 189 20.94 -15.17 20.06
CA THR A 189 21.84 -15.98 20.88
C THR A 189 21.57 -17.46 20.69
#